data_6f634c2c5f41b1faf7ee4a4a5f8f94fd
#
_entry.id   6f634c2c5f41b1faf7ee4a4a5f8f94fd
#
_cell.length_a   1.000
_cell.length_b   1.000
_cell.length_c   1.000
_cell.angle_alpha   90.00
_cell.angle_beta   90.00
_cell.angle_gamma   90.00
#
_symmetry.space_group_name_H-M   'P 1'
#
loop_
_entity.id
_entity.type
_entity.pdbx_description
1 polymer ?
#
loop_
_entity_poly.entity_id
_entity_poly.type
_entity_poly.pdbx_seq_one_letter_code
_entity_poly.pdbx_strand_id
1 'polypeptide(L)'
;MILERQDKSKTNKALAHPPSKVTRDNPKSRMTGGTHTQVDSKQNQNREPPVDSTELDRFIRHFRTLVECESPSMDHYALSKSARVHAAVGKELLGVAPRIITVSDTPHLLWRFGTQPRKVVMIGHHDTVWPIGTLETMPFAVNKGVITGPGTDDMKGGNLIALYAAARVQKKLGSLDGLSIFINGDEELGSPSSRHLIETEAQGASAALVFESGGPDGELKAARKGVALYGLNITGRAAHAGVEPERGINATVETAHQILSIERLNNPEVGTSVVPTAMHSGTTTNTVPAEAQLDIDSRALTVAEQLRVDSALHSLAPHLPGALVELTGGINRPPMEERSSRPLIELAQHIADSQGLPEVRPISVGGGSDGNFTAGIGVPTVDGLGTVGGGSHADDEHALVDWIGPRTTLTAGMLEHLLTEGLPS
;
A
#
# COMPACT_ATOMS: atom_id res chain seq x y z
N MET A 1 25.48 37.19 -41.78
CA MET A 1 25.24 36.48 -43.04
C MET A 1 24.50 35.22 -42.61
N ILE A 2 23.28 35.27 -42.36
CA ILE A 2 22.01 34.98 -43.01
C ILE A 2 22.11 33.75 -43.94
N LEU A 3 21.30 32.74 -43.59
CA LEU A 3 20.59 31.75 -44.42
C LEU A 3 20.56 30.40 -43.67
N GLU A 4 19.53 29.59 -43.55
CA GLU A 4 18.07 29.64 -43.81
C GLU A 4 17.50 28.34 -43.25
N ARG A 5 16.31 28.40 -42.75
CA ARG A 5 15.53 27.23 -42.27
C ARG A 5 15.14 26.34 -43.44
N GLN A 6 15.20 25.02 -43.26
CA GLN A 6 14.31 24.10 -43.99
C GLN A 6 13.68 23.08 -43.02
N ASP A 7 12.40 23.23 -42.94
CA ASP A 7 11.38 22.33 -42.38
C ASP A 7 11.19 21.12 -43.31
N LYS A 8 11.22 19.90 -42.79
CA LYS A 8 10.67 18.72 -43.47
C LYS A 8 9.98 17.80 -42.49
N SER A 9 8.68 18.06 -42.29
CA SER A 9 7.71 17.06 -41.81
C SER A 9 7.67 15.87 -42.77
N LYS A 10 7.88 14.65 -42.26
CA LYS A 10 7.44 13.40 -42.90
C LYS A 10 6.73 12.53 -41.90
N THR A 11 5.45 12.46 -42.10
CA THR A 11 4.47 11.52 -41.53
C THR A 11 4.87 10.08 -41.81
N ASN A 12 5.00 9.28 -40.74
CA ASN A 12 4.99 7.83 -40.84
C ASN A 12 3.61 7.31 -40.42
N LYS A 13 2.88 6.77 -41.38
CA LYS A 13 1.65 6.01 -41.17
C LYS A 13 2.01 4.62 -40.61
N ALA A 14 1.60 4.32 -39.41
CA ALA A 14 1.56 2.97 -38.85
C ALA A 14 0.32 2.23 -39.38
N LEU A 15 0.55 1.04 -39.93
CA LEU A 15 -0.48 0.10 -40.40
C LEU A 15 -1.18 -0.54 -39.19
N ALA A 16 -2.48 -0.30 -39.08
CA ALA A 16 -3.35 -0.97 -38.11
C ALA A 16 -3.88 -2.29 -38.70
N HIS A 17 -3.70 -3.38 -37.97
CA HIS A 17 -4.41 -4.65 -38.24
C HIS A 17 -5.76 -4.66 -37.50
N PRO A 18 -6.84 -5.20 -38.10
CA PRO A 18 -8.14 -5.26 -37.47
C PRO A 18 -8.26 -6.44 -36.50
N PRO A 19 -9.10 -6.32 -35.45
CA PRO A 19 -9.30 -7.40 -34.48
C PRO A 19 -10.19 -8.51 -35.01
N SER A 20 -9.82 -9.75 -34.73
CA SER A 20 -10.58 -10.97 -35.05
C SER A 20 -11.81 -11.09 -34.16
N LYS A 21 -12.98 -11.32 -34.78
CA LYS A 21 -14.25 -11.63 -34.12
C LYS A 21 -14.21 -13.05 -33.55
N VAL A 22 -14.36 -13.19 -32.25
CA VAL A 22 -14.69 -14.46 -31.58
C VAL A 22 -16.20 -14.50 -31.36
N THR A 23 -16.87 -15.44 -32.04
CA THR A 23 -18.29 -15.77 -31.86
C THR A 23 -18.45 -16.59 -30.57
N ARG A 24 -19.32 -16.15 -29.68
CA ARG A 24 -19.76 -16.92 -28.51
C ARG A 24 -21.08 -17.60 -28.85
N ASP A 25 -21.05 -18.92 -28.90
CA ASP A 25 -22.25 -19.76 -28.90
C ASP A 25 -22.81 -19.89 -27.50
N ASN A 26 -24.14 -19.69 -27.39
CA ASN A 26 -24.92 -19.74 -26.16
C ASN A 26 -25.83 -20.99 -26.22
N PRO A 27 -25.72 -21.99 -25.36
CA PRO A 27 -26.71 -23.05 -25.24
C PRO A 27 -27.75 -22.70 -24.18
N LYS A 28 -28.99 -22.53 -24.62
CA LYS A 28 -30.19 -22.50 -23.78
C LYS A 28 -30.40 -23.89 -23.13
N SER A 29 -30.54 -23.95 -21.81
CA SER A 29 -31.14 -25.11 -21.14
C SER A 29 -32.36 -24.69 -20.29
N ARG A 30 -33.34 -25.56 -20.37
CA ARG A 30 -34.74 -25.43 -19.94
C ARG A 30 -34.90 -25.36 -18.43
N MET A 31 -35.88 -24.55 -18.02
CA MET A 31 -36.49 -24.56 -16.68
C MET A 31 -37.21 -25.90 -16.40
N THR A 32 -37.00 -26.43 -15.19
CA THR A 32 -37.97 -27.32 -14.54
C THR A 32 -38.21 -26.82 -13.13
N GLY A 33 -39.47 -26.72 -12.77
CA GLY A 33 -39.95 -26.13 -11.51
C GLY A 33 -39.58 -26.96 -10.28
N GLY A 34 -39.37 -26.27 -9.19
CA GLY A 34 -39.16 -26.82 -7.84
C GLY A 34 -39.85 -25.94 -6.80
N THR A 35 -40.66 -26.55 -6.03
CA THR A 35 -41.63 -26.12 -5.02
C THR A 35 -41.08 -25.15 -3.97
N HIS A 36 -41.85 -24.09 -3.71
CA HIS A 36 -41.70 -23.19 -2.54
C HIS A 36 -41.89 -23.94 -1.21
N THR A 37 -40.88 -23.99 -0.40
CA THR A 37 -40.98 -24.25 1.02
C THR A 37 -40.84 -22.90 1.76
N GLN A 38 -41.94 -22.47 2.42
CA GLN A 38 -41.96 -21.37 3.36
C GLN A 38 -41.05 -21.73 4.54
N VAL A 39 -39.99 -20.95 4.76
CA VAL A 39 -39.18 -20.97 6.01
C VAL A 39 -39.65 -19.85 6.89
N ASP A 40 -40.03 -20.22 8.11
CA ASP A 40 -40.58 -19.39 9.18
C ASP A 40 -39.69 -18.19 9.51
N SER A 41 -40.28 -16.99 9.47
CA SER A 41 -39.73 -15.73 9.92
C SER A 41 -39.87 -15.55 11.44
N LYS A 42 -39.02 -16.17 12.24
CA LYS A 42 -38.88 -15.82 13.68
C LYS A 42 -37.47 -16.15 14.15
N GLN A 43 -36.50 -15.28 13.90
CA GLN A 43 -35.29 -15.07 14.73
C GLN A 43 -34.43 -13.98 14.07
N ASN A 44 -34.69 -12.72 14.36
CA ASN A 44 -33.72 -11.66 14.14
C ASN A 44 -34.08 -10.37 14.90
N GLN A 45 -33.86 -10.37 16.22
CA GLN A 45 -34.13 -9.18 17.08
C GLN A 45 -32.87 -8.61 17.75
N ASN A 46 -31.64 -8.93 17.27
CA ASN A 46 -30.40 -8.31 17.77
C ASN A 46 -29.46 -7.89 16.62
N ARG A 47 -30.01 -7.34 15.54
CA ARG A 47 -29.16 -6.66 14.54
C ARG A 47 -28.99 -5.21 14.98
N GLU A 48 -27.75 -4.78 15.20
CA GLU A 48 -27.48 -3.34 15.19
C GLU A 48 -28.00 -2.76 13.86
N PRO A 49 -28.66 -1.59 13.89
CA PRO A 49 -29.21 -1.02 12.67
C PRO A 49 -28.10 -0.71 11.67
N PRO A 50 -28.40 -0.79 10.35
CA PRO A 50 -27.49 -0.30 9.32
C PRO A 50 -27.10 1.14 9.67
N VAL A 51 -25.86 1.55 9.28
CA VAL A 51 -25.29 2.90 9.53
C VAL A 51 -26.38 3.95 9.40
N ASP A 52 -26.59 4.71 10.48
CA ASP A 52 -27.54 5.83 10.49
C ASP A 52 -27.20 6.75 9.29
N SER A 53 -28.19 7.09 8.49
CA SER A 53 -28.01 7.96 7.32
C SER A 53 -27.27 9.25 7.68
N THR A 54 -27.46 9.74 8.91
CA THR A 54 -26.76 10.92 9.46
C THR A 54 -25.26 10.68 9.70
N GLU A 55 -24.86 9.48 10.10
CA GLU A 55 -23.44 9.12 10.27
C GLU A 55 -22.74 8.96 8.92
N LEU A 56 -23.38 8.31 7.95
CA LEU A 56 -22.84 8.18 6.59
C LEU A 56 -22.67 9.55 5.92
N ASP A 57 -23.67 10.44 6.02
CA ASP A 57 -23.58 11.80 5.50
C ASP A 57 -22.43 12.59 6.14
N ARG A 58 -22.22 12.41 7.45
CA ARG A 58 -21.08 13.02 8.15
C ARG A 58 -19.75 12.43 7.70
N PHE A 59 -19.68 11.12 7.51
CA PHE A 59 -18.50 10.43 6.97
C PHE A 59 -18.13 10.99 5.60
N ILE A 60 -19.10 11.08 4.68
CA ILE A 60 -18.89 11.60 3.32
C ILE A 60 -18.42 13.07 3.34
N ARG A 61 -18.93 13.91 4.23
CA ARG A 61 -18.45 15.29 4.40
C ARG A 61 -16.98 15.33 4.87
N HIS A 62 -16.62 14.52 5.86
CA HIS A 62 -15.22 14.42 6.32
C HIS A 62 -14.33 13.86 5.21
N PHE A 63 -14.83 12.87 4.47
CA PHE A 63 -14.08 12.28 3.36
C PHE A 63 -13.75 13.30 2.28
N ARG A 64 -14.76 14.10 1.87
CA ARG A 64 -14.55 15.23 0.99
C ARG A 64 -13.47 16.18 1.53
N THR A 65 -13.57 16.54 2.81
CA THR A 65 -12.63 17.47 3.45
C THR A 65 -11.19 16.95 3.42
N LEU A 66 -10.98 15.64 3.63
CA LEU A 66 -9.65 15.03 3.56
C LEU A 66 -9.14 14.96 2.11
N VAL A 67 -9.99 14.53 1.16
CA VAL A 67 -9.59 14.37 -0.24
C VAL A 67 -9.30 15.71 -0.89
N GLU A 68 -10.14 16.74 -0.66
CA GLU A 68 -9.94 18.10 -1.18
C GLU A 68 -8.71 18.81 -0.57
N CYS A 69 -8.08 18.21 0.44
CA CYS A 69 -6.77 18.64 0.94
C CYS A 69 -5.68 17.75 0.32
N GLU A 70 -5.22 18.11 -0.88
CA GLU A 70 -4.15 17.39 -1.58
C GLU A 70 -2.88 17.29 -0.72
N SER A 71 -2.21 16.15 -0.79
CA SER A 71 -1.10 15.82 0.12
C SER A 71 -0.03 14.94 -0.56
N PRO A 72 0.60 15.41 -1.65
CA PRO A 72 1.72 14.67 -2.26
C PRO A 72 2.87 14.47 -1.27
N SER A 73 3.43 13.28 -1.23
CA SER A 73 4.45 12.85 -0.25
C SER A 73 5.71 13.71 -0.25
N MET A 74 6.04 14.35 -1.37
CA MET A 74 7.23 15.22 -1.51
C MET A 74 6.97 16.70 -1.19
N ASP A 75 5.73 17.09 -0.90
CA ASP A 75 5.37 18.48 -0.58
C ASP A 75 5.11 18.65 0.93
N HIS A 76 6.14 19.03 1.67
CA HIS A 76 6.04 19.20 3.12
C HIS A 76 5.04 20.28 3.56
N TYR A 77 4.77 21.29 2.71
CA TYR A 77 3.75 22.30 2.99
C TYR A 77 2.34 21.69 2.87
N ALA A 78 2.07 20.96 1.80
CA ALA A 78 0.81 20.26 1.59
C ALA A 78 0.59 19.21 2.68
N LEU A 79 1.62 18.42 3.03
CA LEU A 79 1.57 17.46 4.13
C LEU A 79 1.25 18.13 5.47
N SER A 80 1.85 19.30 5.76
CA SER A 80 1.56 20.05 6.97
C SER A 80 0.11 20.56 7.02
N LYS A 81 -0.47 20.89 5.88
CA LYS A 81 -1.89 21.25 5.77
C LYS A 81 -2.79 20.02 5.97
N SER A 82 -2.47 18.91 5.30
CA SER A 82 -3.20 17.63 5.43
C SER A 82 -3.20 17.12 6.88
N ALA A 83 -2.05 17.12 7.55
CA ALA A 83 -1.94 16.74 8.95
C ALA A 83 -2.88 17.56 9.85
N ARG A 84 -2.96 18.88 9.66
CA ARG A 84 -3.89 19.75 10.42
C ARG A 84 -5.35 19.43 10.14
N VAL A 85 -5.70 19.11 8.89
CA VAL A 85 -7.07 18.74 8.51
C VAL A 85 -7.46 17.41 9.14
N HIS A 86 -6.59 16.38 9.05
CA HIS A 86 -6.81 15.09 9.74
C HIS A 86 -6.92 15.26 11.25
N ALA A 87 -6.05 16.09 11.85
CA ALA A 87 -6.11 16.39 13.28
C ALA A 87 -7.44 17.05 13.70
N ALA A 88 -7.99 17.94 12.87
CA ALA A 88 -9.27 18.59 13.14
C ALA A 88 -10.43 17.59 13.08
N VAL A 89 -10.48 16.76 12.04
CA VAL A 89 -11.50 15.69 11.91
C VAL A 89 -11.39 14.68 13.06
N GLY A 90 -10.18 14.22 13.37
CA GLY A 90 -9.97 13.30 14.50
C GLY A 90 -10.35 13.91 15.84
N LYS A 91 -10.06 15.20 16.07
CA LYS A 91 -10.51 15.93 17.27
C LYS A 91 -12.02 16.02 17.38
N GLU A 92 -12.72 16.27 16.26
CA GLU A 92 -14.18 16.30 16.23
C GLU A 92 -14.78 14.95 16.62
N LEU A 93 -14.21 13.85 16.09
CA LEU A 93 -14.72 12.50 16.31
C LEU A 93 -14.37 11.93 17.69
N LEU A 94 -13.15 12.15 18.19
CA LEU A 94 -12.59 11.53 19.39
C LEU A 94 -12.53 12.47 20.60
N GLY A 95 -12.88 13.75 20.43
CA GLY A 95 -12.84 14.75 21.49
C GLY A 95 -11.44 15.26 21.86
N VAL A 96 -10.37 14.64 21.31
CA VAL A 96 -8.98 14.98 21.62
C VAL A 96 -8.15 15.10 20.33
N ALA A 97 -7.30 16.13 20.28
CA ALA A 97 -6.38 16.30 19.15
C ALA A 97 -5.19 15.32 19.25
N PRO A 98 -4.61 14.90 18.11
CA PRO A 98 -3.38 14.13 18.13
C PRO A 98 -2.16 14.99 18.53
N ARG A 99 -1.11 14.34 18.95
CA ARG A 99 0.22 14.91 18.90
C ARG A 99 0.72 14.87 17.47
N ILE A 100 1.12 16.00 16.92
CA ILE A 100 1.81 16.07 15.63
C ILE A 100 3.32 15.92 15.90
N ILE A 101 3.93 14.93 15.27
CA ILE A 101 5.36 14.63 15.36
C ILE A 101 5.95 14.92 13.99
N THR A 102 6.94 15.81 13.92
CA THR A 102 7.61 16.14 12.65
C THR A 102 8.99 15.53 12.64
N VAL A 103 9.32 14.75 11.63
CA VAL A 103 10.63 14.16 11.37
C VAL A 103 11.04 14.49 9.94
N SER A 104 12.20 15.09 9.75
CA SER A 104 12.68 15.51 8.41
C SER A 104 11.62 16.31 7.63
N ASP A 105 10.99 17.29 8.30
CA ASP A 105 9.92 18.15 7.79
C ASP A 105 8.60 17.44 7.44
N THR A 106 8.51 16.13 7.65
CA THR A 106 7.29 15.34 7.41
C THR A 106 6.49 15.20 8.71
N PRO A 107 5.22 15.64 8.75
CA PRO A 107 4.35 15.54 9.91
C PRO A 107 3.64 14.19 9.99
N HIS A 108 3.61 13.61 11.18
CA HIS A 108 2.87 12.40 11.53
C HIS A 108 1.92 12.70 12.69
N LEU A 109 0.78 12.01 12.75
CA LEU A 109 -0.23 12.20 13.79
C LEU A 109 -0.27 10.98 14.71
N LEU A 110 -0.26 11.23 16.01
CA LEU A 110 -0.33 10.20 17.03
C LEU A 110 -1.38 10.53 18.07
N TRP A 111 -2.42 9.70 18.17
CA TRP A 111 -3.30 9.62 19.32
C TRP A 111 -2.87 8.46 20.21
N ARG A 112 -2.77 8.70 21.50
CA ARG A 112 -2.61 7.70 22.54
C ARG A 112 -3.70 7.88 23.59
N PHE A 113 -4.40 6.81 23.89
CA PHE A 113 -5.49 6.83 24.84
C PHE A 113 -5.10 6.06 26.11
N GLY A 114 -5.34 6.72 27.27
CA GLY A 114 -5.10 6.14 28.58
C GLY A 114 -3.63 6.05 28.98
N THR A 115 -3.39 5.26 30.03
CA THR A 115 -2.07 5.05 30.65
C THR A 115 -1.61 3.61 30.66
N GLN A 116 -2.49 2.67 30.25
CA GLN A 116 -2.16 1.25 30.13
C GLN A 116 -1.16 0.98 29.02
N PRO A 117 -0.44 -0.16 29.07
CA PRO A 117 0.34 -0.62 27.92
C PRO A 117 -0.51 -0.68 26.65
N ARG A 118 0.09 -0.38 25.50
CA ARG A 118 -0.61 -0.45 24.23
C ARG A 118 -1.09 -1.87 23.95
N LYS A 119 -2.37 -2.01 23.70
CA LYS A 119 -2.98 -3.28 23.28
C LYS A 119 -3.15 -3.31 21.77
N VAL A 120 -3.61 -2.19 21.18
CA VAL A 120 -3.93 -2.08 19.77
C VAL A 120 -3.27 -0.84 19.19
N VAL A 121 -2.64 -1.00 18.02
CA VAL A 121 -2.17 0.11 17.19
C VAL A 121 -2.94 0.09 15.89
N MET A 122 -3.58 1.22 15.57
CA MET A 122 -4.23 1.47 14.28
C MET A 122 -3.30 2.32 13.43
N ILE A 123 -3.05 1.92 12.17
CA ILE A 123 -2.05 2.54 11.30
C ILE A 123 -2.68 2.94 9.98
N GLY A 124 -2.38 4.17 9.55
CA GLY A 124 -2.69 4.68 8.24
C GLY A 124 -1.73 5.78 7.81
N HIS A 125 -1.91 6.29 6.61
CA HIS A 125 -1.12 7.41 6.09
C HIS A 125 -2.01 8.50 5.49
N HIS A 126 -1.50 9.75 5.43
CA HIS A 126 -2.23 10.88 4.88
C HIS A 126 -1.57 11.51 3.65
N ASP A 127 -0.39 11.04 3.28
CA ASP A 127 0.24 11.37 2.01
C ASP A 127 -0.39 10.58 0.86
N THR A 128 -0.12 11.01 -0.36
CA THR A 128 -0.57 10.34 -1.59
C THR A 128 0.48 10.51 -2.68
N VAL A 129 0.44 9.64 -3.70
CA VAL A 129 1.27 9.76 -4.92
C VAL A 129 0.85 10.93 -5.82
N TRP A 130 -0.34 11.48 -5.61
CA TRP A 130 -0.96 12.44 -6.49
C TRP A 130 -0.34 13.84 -6.35
N PRO A 131 0.07 14.49 -7.47
CA PRO A 131 0.58 15.86 -7.43
C PRO A 131 -0.51 16.88 -7.10
N ILE A 132 -0.10 18.09 -6.67
CA ILE A 132 -1.01 19.24 -6.51
C ILE A 132 -1.69 19.57 -7.85
N GLY A 133 -3.00 19.80 -7.80
CA GLY A 133 -3.84 20.11 -8.97
C GLY A 133 -4.55 18.89 -9.55
N THR A 134 -4.33 17.69 -9.02
CA THR A 134 -5.03 16.46 -9.47
C THR A 134 -6.55 16.59 -9.33
N LEU A 135 -7.03 17.33 -8.33
CA LEU A 135 -8.47 17.62 -8.16
C LEU A 135 -9.13 18.34 -9.35
N GLU A 136 -8.38 18.98 -10.22
CA GLU A 136 -8.92 19.61 -11.45
C GLU A 136 -9.39 18.56 -12.47
N THR A 137 -8.74 17.41 -12.52
CA THR A 137 -9.04 16.31 -13.44
C THR A 137 -9.74 15.13 -12.77
N MET A 138 -9.51 14.93 -11.48
CA MET A 138 -10.10 13.86 -10.65
C MET A 138 -10.76 14.47 -9.39
N PRO A 139 -11.87 15.23 -9.54
CA PRO A 139 -12.52 15.89 -8.41
C PRO A 139 -13.18 14.88 -7.47
N PHE A 140 -13.27 15.25 -6.18
CA PHE A 140 -14.09 14.48 -5.25
C PHE A 140 -15.56 14.52 -5.69
N ALA A 141 -16.09 13.36 -6.03
CA ALA A 141 -17.50 13.21 -6.40
C ALA A 141 -18.11 11.96 -5.77
N VAL A 142 -19.41 11.99 -5.53
CA VAL A 142 -20.21 10.81 -5.14
C VAL A 142 -21.27 10.60 -6.19
N ASN A 143 -21.19 9.50 -6.92
CA ASN A 143 -22.12 9.18 -7.98
C ASN A 143 -22.51 7.71 -7.95
N LYS A 144 -23.80 7.43 -7.79
CA LYS A 144 -24.37 6.05 -7.78
C LYS A 144 -23.63 5.08 -6.82
N GLY A 145 -23.27 5.56 -5.63
CA GLY A 145 -22.59 4.75 -4.64
C GLY A 145 -21.07 4.62 -4.82
N VAL A 146 -20.48 5.33 -5.78
CA VAL A 146 -19.04 5.40 -6.01
C VAL A 146 -18.52 6.78 -5.60
N ILE A 147 -17.47 6.81 -4.82
CA ILE A 147 -16.73 8.01 -4.40
C ILE A 147 -15.43 8.04 -5.20
N THR A 148 -15.17 9.12 -5.93
CA THR A 148 -13.93 9.33 -6.69
C THR A 148 -13.12 10.48 -6.13
N GLY A 149 -11.83 10.49 -6.39
CA GLY A 149 -10.91 11.55 -5.97
C GLY A 149 -9.55 11.00 -5.50
N PRO A 150 -8.49 11.83 -5.48
CA PRO A 150 -7.13 11.38 -5.14
C PRO A 150 -7.02 10.97 -3.67
N GLY A 151 -6.54 9.75 -3.42
CA GLY A 151 -6.40 9.17 -2.08
C GLY A 151 -7.73 8.68 -1.48
N THR A 152 -8.77 8.44 -2.30
CA THR A 152 -10.04 7.87 -1.81
C THR A 152 -9.88 6.40 -1.43
N ASP A 153 -9.12 5.65 -2.19
CA ASP A 153 -8.81 4.25 -1.90
C ASP A 153 -7.51 4.12 -1.09
N ASP A 154 -6.52 4.95 -1.41
CA ASP A 154 -5.18 4.92 -0.84
C ASP A 154 -4.78 6.28 -0.23
N MET A 155 -4.94 6.48 1.15
CA MET A 155 -5.85 5.68 1.97
C MET A 155 -6.66 6.60 2.92
N LYS A 156 -7.07 7.81 2.44
CA LYS A 156 -7.81 8.80 3.28
C LYS A 156 -9.15 8.25 3.80
N GLY A 157 -9.81 7.40 2.98
CA GLY A 157 -11.02 6.70 3.40
C GLY A 157 -10.78 5.70 4.53
N GLY A 158 -9.66 4.98 4.48
CA GLY A 158 -9.23 4.08 5.54
C GLY A 158 -8.97 4.81 6.86
N ASN A 159 -8.31 5.96 6.82
CA ASN A 159 -8.13 6.81 8.01
C ASN A 159 -9.46 7.18 8.67
N LEU A 160 -10.48 7.48 7.87
CA LEU A 160 -11.80 7.77 8.42
C LEU A 160 -12.47 6.55 9.03
N ILE A 161 -12.38 5.38 8.39
CA ILE A 161 -12.91 4.13 8.95
C ILE A 161 -12.29 3.89 10.34
N ALA A 162 -10.97 4.07 10.48
CA ALA A 162 -10.26 3.96 11.75
C ALA A 162 -10.81 4.91 12.82
N LEU A 163 -10.94 6.19 12.48
CA LEU A 163 -11.40 7.21 13.41
C LEU A 163 -12.87 7.03 13.82
N TYR A 164 -13.75 6.67 12.87
CA TYR A 164 -15.16 6.41 13.16
C TYR A 164 -15.35 5.13 13.99
N ALA A 165 -14.59 4.07 13.70
CA ALA A 165 -14.61 2.85 14.52
C ALA A 165 -14.16 3.13 15.95
N ALA A 166 -13.07 3.87 16.13
CA ALA A 166 -12.60 4.29 17.45
C ALA A 166 -13.66 5.14 18.21
N ALA A 167 -14.31 6.08 17.50
CA ALA A 167 -15.37 6.91 18.09
C ALA A 167 -16.59 6.07 18.55
N ARG A 168 -16.99 5.05 17.77
CA ARG A 168 -18.07 4.12 18.17
C ARG A 168 -17.69 3.33 19.42
N VAL A 169 -16.46 2.79 19.48
CA VAL A 169 -15.96 2.05 20.64
C VAL A 169 -15.86 2.96 21.87
N GLN A 170 -15.37 4.20 21.71
CA GLN A 170 -15.31 5.18 22.79
C GLN A 170 -16.71 5.47 23.35
N LYS A 171 -17.69 5.63 22.49
CA LYS A 171 -19.10 5.85 22.91
C LYS A 171 -19.66 4.65 23.66
N LYS A 172 -19.31 3.43 23.26
CA LYS A 172 -19.80 2.18 23.86
C LYS A 172 -19.13 1.86 25.20
N LEU A 173 -17.79 1.94 25.23
CA LEU A 173 -17.00 1.54 26.42
C LEU A 173 -16.73 2.70 27.38
N GLY A 174 -16.93 3.96 26.95
CA GLY A 174 -16.54 5.15 27.72
C GLY A 174 -15.02 5.41 27.78
N SER A 175 -14.21 4.54 27.20
CA SER A 175 -12.74 4.63 27.19
C SER A 175 -12.15 3.95 25.95
N LEU A 176 -10.96 4.44 25.55
CA LEU A 176 -10.09 3.82 24.53
C LEU A 176 -8.73 3.45 25.15
N ASP A 177 -8.68 3.21 26.47
CA ASP A 177 -7.41 2.93 27.14
C ASP A 177 -6.70 1.70 26.53
N GLY A 178 -5.43 1.87 26.15
CA GLY A 178 -4.64 0.88 25.43
C GLY A 178 -4.66 1.00 23.91
N LEU A 179 -5.41 1.95 23.33
CA LEU A 179 -5.39 2.23 21.90
C LEU A 179 -4.36 3.31 21.55
N SER A 180 -3.63 3.10 20.45
CA SER A 180 -2.93 4.15 19.71
C SER A 180 -3.43 4.20 18.27
N ILE A 181 -3.53 5.41 17.71
CA ILE A 181 -3.80 5.64 16.29
C ILE A 181 -2.63 6.44 15.73
N PHE A 182 -1.92 5.90 14.76
CA PHE A 182 -0.80 6.52 14.10
C PHE A 182 -1.10 6.71 12.62
N ILE A 183 -1.06 7.97 12.15
CA ILE A 183 -1.27 8.31 10.74
C ILE A 183 -0.02 9.05 10.28
N ASN A 184 0.77 8.43 9.42
CA ASN A 184 2.01 9.02 8.92
C ASN A 184 1.83 9.82 7.63
N GLY A 185 2.89 10.49 7.18
CA GLY A 185 2.90 11.36 6.01
C GLY A 185 3.96 11.00 4.98
N ASP A 186 4.47 9.75 4.98
CA ASP A 186 5.53 9.32 4.05
C ASP A 186 5.47 7.83 3.69
N GLU A 187 4.28 7.21 3.78
CA GLU A 187 4.09 5.80 3.44
C GLU A 187 4.47 5.52 1.99
N GLU A 188 4.03 6.36 1.08
CA GLU A 188 4.22 6.26 -0.37
C GLU A 188 5.71 6.35 -0.80
N LEU A 189 6.57 6.82 0.11
CA LEU A 189 8.02 6.85 -0.07
C LEU A 189 8.74 5.69 0.62
N GLY A 190 7.99 4.76 1.24
CA GLY A 190 8.55 3.65 2.01
C GLY A 190 8.82 3.97 3.47
N SER A 191 8.15 4.99 4.02
CA SER A 191 8.16 5.39 5.43
C SER A 191 9.54 5.76 6.00
N PRO A 192 10.38 6.52 5.28
CA PRO A 192 11.75 6.77 5.70
C PRO A 192 11.84 7.53 7.02
N SER A 193 10.87 8.40 7.34
CA SER A 193 10.86 9.18 8.58
C SER A 193 9.94 8.59 9.65
N SER A 194 8.92 7.79 9.25
CA SER A 194 7.91 7.23 10.17
C SER A 194 8.19 5.80 10.65
N ARG A 195 8.97 5.00 9.92
CA ARG A 195 9.23 3.58 10.25
C ARG A 195 9.57 3.37 11.74
N HIS A 196 10.56 4.10 12.25
CA HIS A 196 11.00 3.96 13.65
C HIS A 196 9.88 4.33 14.64
N LEU A 197 9.03 5.31 14.30
CA LEU A 197 7.88 5.70 15.12
C LEU A 197 6.82 4.60 15.12
N ILE A 198 6.53 3.99 13.95
CA ILE A 198 5.60 2.87 13.80
C ILE A 198 6.07 1.67 14.64
N GLU A 199 7.32 1.25 14.46
CA GLU A 199 7.91 0.13 15.20
C GLU A 199 7.90 0.39 16.71
N THR A 200 8.27 1.61 17.14
CA THR A 200 8.24 2.01 18.55
C THR A 200 6.81 2.01 19.12
N GLU A 201 5.84 2.51 18.36
CA GLU A 201 4.46 2.57 18.80
C GLU A 201 3.83 1.18 18.87
N ALA A 202 4.18 0.29 17.96
CA ALA A 202 3.67 -1.07 17.91
C ALA A 202 4.38 -2.04 18.88
N GLN A 203 5.58 -1.71 19.35
CA GLN A 203 6.36 -2.62 20.20
C GLN A 203 5.60 -2.99 21.48
N GLY A 204 5.35 -4.30 21.67
CA GLY A 204 4.60 -4.84 22.79
C GLY A 204 3.07 -4.73 22.67
N ALA A 205 2.55 -4.22 21.57
CA ALA A 205 1.13 -4.26 21.27
C ALA A 205 0.67 -5.70 21.00
N SER A 206 -0.59 -6.02 21.36
CA SER A 206 -1.21 -7.32 21.10
C SER A 206 -1.69 -7.43 19.65
N ALA A 207 -1.97 -6.32 18.98
CA ALA A 207 -2.46 -6.28 17.61
C ALA A 207 -2.12 -4.97 16.90
N ALA A 208 -1.87 -5.04 15.59
CA ALA A 208 -1.82 -3.91 14.67
C ALA A 208 -2.90 -4.05 13.60
N LEU A 209 -3.71 -3.00 13.44
CA LEU A 209 -4.79 -2.89 12.46
C LEU A 209 -4.40 -1.84 11.43
N VAL A 210 -4.25 -2.23 10.16
CA VAL A 210 -3.77 -1.34 9.09
C VAL A 210 -4.91 -1.03 8.12
N PHE A 211 -5.05 0.24 7.76
CA PHE A 211 -6.21 0.76 7.06
C PHE A 211 -5.99 1.04 5.58
N GLU A 212 -5.08 0.31 4.95
CA GLU A 212 -5.01 0.22 3.49
C GLU A 212 -6.32 -0.29 2.90
N SER A 213 -6.55 -0.05 1.61
CA SER A 213 -7.73 -0.57 0.91
C SER A 213 -7.88 -2.09 1.07
N GLY A 214 -9.10 -2.57 1.09
CA GLY A 214 -9.40 -4.00 1.02
C GLY A 214 -9.20 -4.58 -0.37
N GLY A 215 -9.41 -5.88 -0.52
CA GLY A 215 -9.57 -6.50 -1.83
C GLY A 215 -10.91 -6.08 -2.48
N PRO A 216 -11.08 -6.35 -3.80
CA PRO A 216 -12.24 -5.85 -4.58
C PRO A 216 -13.59 -6.37 -4.08
N ASP A 217 -13.63 -7.53 -3.45
CA ASP A 217 -14.82 -8.10 -2.82
C ASP A 217 -14.83 -7.95 -1.30
N GLY A 218 -14.02 -7.03 -0.77
CA GLY A 218 -13.91 -6.77 0.66
C GLY A 218 -12.98 -7.71 1.41
N GLU A 219 -12.06 -8.37 0.74
CA GLU A 219 -11.06 -9.22 1.39
C GLU A 219 -10.12 -8.42 2.29
N LEU A 220 -9.60 -9.08 3.35
CA LEU A 220 -8.52 -8.55 4.17
C LEU A 220 -7.17 -9.06 3.67
N LYS A 221 -6.17 -8.20 3.72
CA LYS A 221 -4.79 -8.53 3.31
C LYS A 221 -4.11 -9.30 4.44
N ALA A 222 -4.04 -10.62 4.31
CA ALA A 222 -3.45 -11.53 5.28
C ALA A 222 -1.94 -11.70 5.10
N ALA A 223 -1.43 -11.43 3.90
CA ALA A 223 0.00 -11.46 3.61
C ALA A 223 0.38 -10.38 2.62
N ARG A 224 1.56 -9.78 2.82
CA ARG A 224 2.18 -8.82 1.92
C ARG A 224 3.63 -9.21 1.67
N LYS A 225 4.09 -9.09 0.43
CA LYS A 225 5.51 -9.31 0.15
C LYS A 225 6.35 -8.28 0.89
N GLY A 226 7.51 -8.71 1.33
CA GLY A 226 8.60 -7.82 1.75
C GLY A 226 9.18 -7.12 0.53
N VAL A 227 9.73 -5.93 0.77
CA VAL A 227 10.28 -5.03 -0.25
C VAL A 227 11.74 -4.79 0.04
N ALA A 228 12.58 -4.97 -0.97
CA ALA A 228 13.97 -4.56 -0.92
C ALA A 228 14.36 -3.85 -2.22
N LEU A 229 15.02 -2.71 -2.07
CA LEU A 229 15.47 -1.89 -3.19
C LEU A 229 16.98 -1.78 -3.15
N TYR A 230 17.62 -2.10 -4.26
CA TYR A 230 19.08 -2.05 -4.38
C TYR A 230 19.50 -1.22 -5.57
N GLY A 231 20.66 -0.60 -5.45
CA GLY A 231 21.42 -0.01 -6.54
C GLY A 231 22.73 -0.76 -6.73
N LEU A 232 23.12 -1.02 -7.95
CA LEU A 232 24.41 -1.61 -8.29
C LEU A 232 25.22 -0.60 -9.08
N ASN A 233 26.30 -0.09 -8.48
CA ASN A 233 27.23 0.81 -9.13
C ASN A 233 28.39 -0.01 -9.71
N ILE A 234 28.65 0.14 -11.01
CA ILE A 234 29.71 -0.58 -11.70
C ILE A 234 30.75 0.44 -12.17
N THR A 235 32.00 0.21 -11.79
CA THR A 235 33.16 0.99 -12.24
C THR A 235 34.08 0.12 -13.06
N GLY A 236 34.33 0.58 -14.27
CA GLY A 236 35.28 0.01 -15.23
C GLY A 236 36.40 1.01 -15.55
N ARG A 237 36.79 1.09 -16.83
CA ARG A 237 37.82 2.02 -17.32
C ARG A 237 37.52 2.46 -18.74
N ALA A 238 37.52 3.78 -18.96
CA ALA A 238 37.33 4.35 -20.31
C ALA A 238 38.51 4.03 -21.23
N ALA A 239 38.22 3.86 -22.52
CA ALA A 239 39.17 3.81 -23.61
C ALA A 239 38.49 4.21 -24.91
N HIS A 240 39.25 4.55 -25.95
CA HIS A 240 38.68 4.83 -27.26
C HIS A 240 38.17 3.54 -27.89
N ALA A 241 36.86 3.44 -28.15
CA ALA A 241 36.21 2.21 -28.57
C ALA A 241 36.71 1.67 -29.95
N GLY A 242 37.25 2.53 -30.83
CA GLY A 242 37.74 2.15 -32.16
C GLY A 242 39.26 2.09 -32.28
N VAL A 243 40.03 2.56 -31.28
CA VAL A 243 41.49 2.64 -31.35
C VAL A 243 42.17 1.63 -30.45
N GLU A 244 41.76 1.55 -29.18
CA GLU A 244 42.38 0.70 -28.16
C GLU A 244 41.35 0.19 -27.16
N PRO A 245 40.25 -0.47 -27.63
CA PRO A 245 39.18 -0.93 -26.74
C PRO A 245 39.67 -1.94 -25.70
N GLU A 246 40.73 -2.68 -25.95
CA GLU A 246 41.36 -3.65 -25.04
C GLU A 246 41.98 -3.01 -23.78
N ARG A 247 42.25 -1.71 -23.81
CA ARG A 247 42.70 -0.95 -22.63
C ARG A 247 41.55 -0.55 -21.71
N GLY A 248 40.30 -0.61 -22.23
CA GLY A 248 39.08 -0.34 -21.45
C GLY A 248 38.65 -1.51 -20.61
N ILE A 249 37.79 -1.21 -19.63
CA ILE A 249 36.97 -2.19 -18.88
C ILE A 249 35.53 -1.72 -19.04
N ASN A 250 34.74 -2.48 -19.78
CA ASN A 250 33.43 -2.02 -20.24
C ASN A 250 32.36 -2.22 -19.15
N ALA A 251 31.97 -1.13 -18.47
CA ALA A 251 30.94 -1.17 -17.43
C ALA A 251 29.57 -1.65 -17.93
N THR A 252 29.20 -1.37 -19.21
CA THR A 252 27.94 -1.88 -19.80
C THR A 252 27.96 -3.40 -19.93
N VAL A 253 29.08 -3.98 -20.34
CA VAL A 253 29.22 -5.45 -20.47
C VAL A 253 29.21 -6.10 -19.10
N GLU A 254 29.88 -5.51 -18.11
CA GLU A 254 29.82 -5.97 -16.72
C GLU A 254 28.38 -5.95 -16.22
N THR A 255 27.65 -4.85 -16.44
CA THR A 255 26.23 -4.75 -16.03
C THR A 255 25.37 -5.83 -16.68
N ALA A 256 25.59 -6.16 -17.94
CA ALA A 256 24.86 -7.24 -18.61
C ALA A 256 25.11 -8.61 -17.94
N HIS A 257 26.33 -8.90 -17.52
CA HIS A 257 26.64 -10.11 -16.74
C HIS A 257 25.94 -10.10 -15.38
N GLN A 258 25.94 -8.98 -14.69
CA GLN A 258 25.26 -8.83 -13.39
C GLN A 258 23.75 -9.01 -13.53
N ILE A 259 23.11 -8.43 -14.55
CA ILE A 259 21.67 -8.63 -14.84
C ILE A 259 21.33 -10.11 -14.99
N LEU A 260 22.12 -10.86 -15.78
CA LEU A 260 21.89 -12.30 -15.97
C LEU A 260 22.11 -13.11 -14.68
N SER A 261 22.98 -12.65 -13.79
CA SER A 261 23.21 -13.28 -12.50
C SER A 261 22.06 -13.00 -11.54
N ILE A 262 21.56 -11.77 -11.53
CA ILE A 262 20.43 -11.30 -10.71
C ILE A 262 19.14 -12.00 -11.12
N GLU A 263 18.87 -12.14 -12.43
CA GLU A 263 17.68 -12.81 -12.94
C GLU A 263 17.53 -14.24 -12.41
N ARG A 264 18.62 -14.95 -12.19
CA ARG A 264 18.63 -16.33 -11.64
C ARG A 264 18.19 -16.40 -10.19
N LEU A 265 18.10 -15.28 -9.49
CA LEU A 265 17.61 -15.21 -8.10
C LEU A 265 16.09 -15.28 -8.01
N ASN A 266 15.38 -15.07 -9.13
CA ASN A 266 13.93 -15.24 -9.19
C ASN A 266 13.52 -16.65 -8.76
N ASN A 267 12.43 -16.72 -7.99
CA ASN A 267 11.82 -17.99 -7.59
C ASN A 267 10.29 -17.83 -7.55
N PRO A 268 9.65 -17.84 -8.73
CA PRO A 268 8.20 -17.59 -8.84
C PRO A 268 7.35 -18.68 -8.15
N GLU A 269 7.88 -19.89 -7.96
CA GLU A 269 7.18 -20.99 -7.28
C GLU A 269 6.89 -20.66 -5.80
N VAL A 270 7.75 -19.85 -5.17
CA VAL A 270 7.55 -19.34 -3.79
C VAL A 270 7.23 -17.85 -3.76
N GLY A 271 6.86 -17.28 -4.90
CA GLY A 271 6.44 -15.89 -5.03
C GLY A 271 7.56 -14.85 -4.93
N THR A 272 8.83 -15.24 -5.08
CA THR A 272 9.98 -14.32 -5.07
C THR A 272 10.22 -13.74 -6.46
N SER A 273 10.32 -12.42 -6.55
CA SER A 273 10.74 -11.69 -7.74
C SER A 273 11.96 -10.81 -7.46
N VAL A 274 12.89 -10.78 -8.40
CA VAL A 274 14.08 -9.92 -8.37
C VAL A 274 14.24 -9.32 -9.76
N VAL A 275 13.92 -8.04 -9.89
CA VAL A 275 13.76 -7.38 -11.18
C VAL A 275 14.75 -6.24 -11.33
N PRO A 276 15.72 -6.31 -12.26
CA PRO A 276 16.45 -5.16 -12.73
C PRO A 276 15.48 -4.16 -13.39
N THR A 277 15.35 -2.93 -12.84
CA THR A 277 14.28 -2.00 -13.23
C THR A 277 14.76 -0.84 -14.09
N ALA A 278 15.90 -0.23 -13.75
CA ALA A 278 16.47 0.86 -14.50
C ALA A 278 17.97 0.67 -14.68
N MET A 279 18.51 1.08 -15.84
CA MET A 279 19.94 1.00 -16.14
C MET A 279 20.41 2.26 -16.86
N HIS A 280 21.52 2.80 -16.40
CA HIS A 280 22.22 3.91 -17.06
C HIS A 280 23.68 3.55 -17.30
N SER A 281 24.21 3.76 -18.50
CA SER A 281 25.61 3.49 -18.81
C SER A 281 26.10 4.25 -20.02
N GLY A 282 27.36 4.71 -19.98
CA GLY A 282 28.04 5.39 -21.07
C GLY A 282 27.55 6.83 -21.32
N THR A 283 28.36 7.60 -22.00
CA THR A 283 28.08 9.02 -22.35
C THR A 283 28.21 9.31 -23.82
N THR A 284 29.04 8.55 -24.56
CA THR A 284 29.33 8.76 -25.97
C THR A 284 29.47 7.43 -26.73
N THR A 285 29.22 7.42 -28.03
CA THR A 285 29.20 6.20 -28.84
C THR A 285 30.59 5.64 -29.19
N ASN A 286 31.66 6.44 -29.02
CA ASN A 286 33.03 6.07 -29.37
C ASN A 286 33.95 5.84 -28.16
N THR A 287 33.36 5.71 -26.94
CA THR A 287 34.12 5.49 -25.72
C THR A 287 33.62 4.18 -25.03
N VAL A 288 34.54 3.35 -24.62
CA VAL A 288 34.24 2.23 -23.72
C VAL A 288 33.70 2.79 -22.40
N PRO A 289 32.46 2.46 -21.98
CA PRO A 289 31.88 3.01 -20.76
C PRO A 289 32.68 2.65 -19.50
N ALA A 290 33.03 3.66 -18.70
CA ALA A 290 33.72 3.46 -17.42
C ALA A 290 32.77 3.31 -16.25
N GLU A 291 31.52 3.74 -16.40
CA GLU A 291 30.54 3.74 -15.32
C GLU A 291 29.19 3.21 -15.81
N ALA A 292 28.50 2.48 -14.94
CA ALA A 292 27.11 2.10 -15.11
C ALA A 292 26.43 2.01 -13.74
N GLN A 293 25.11 2.21 -13.76
CA GLN A 293 24.23 2.07 -12.61
C GLN A 293 23.05 1.18 -13.01
N LEU A 294 22.63 0.30 -12.10
CA LEU A 294 21.49 -0.60 -12.24
C LEU A 294 20.66 -0.56 -10.98
N ASP A 295 19.35 -0.30 -11.10
CA ASP A 295 18.41 -0.36 -10.01
C ASP A 295 17.68 -1.72 -10.00
N ILE A 296 17.38 -2.24 -8.81
CA ILE A 296 16.81 -3.58 -8.61
C ILE A 296 15.67 -3.49 -7.59
N ASP A 297 14.47 -3.95 -7.97
CA ASP A 297 13.34 -4.20 -7.06
C ASP A 297 13.28 -5.68 -6.72
N SER A 298 13.24 -6.02 -5.43
CA SER A 298 13.08 -7.39 -4.95
C SER A 298 11.88 -7.52 -4.03
N ARG A 299 11.06 -8.55 -4.29
CA ARG A 299 9.86 -8.87 -3.51
C ARG A 299 9.89 -10.32 -3.09
N ALA A 300 9.58 -10.62 -1.82
CA ALA A 300 9.54 -11.98 -1.29
C ALA A 300 8.36 -12.17 -0.32
N LEU A 301 7.72 -13.35 -0.34
CA LEU A 301 6.61 -13.68 0.58
C LEU A 301 7.10 -14.08 1.97
N THR A 302 8.34 -14.53 2.11
CA THR A 302 8.89 -14.99 3.38
C THR A 302 10.21 -14.31 3.72
N VAL A 303 10.49 -14.17 5.02
CA VAL A 303 11.76 -13.64 5.53
C VAL A 303 12.94 -14.48 5.03
N ALA A 304 12.79 -15.81 4.97
CA ALA A 304 13.85 -16.70 4.49
C ALA A 304 14.24 -16.40 3.03
N GLU A 305 13.25 -16.20 2.14
CA GLU A 305 13.49 -15.86 0.74
C GLU A 305 14.07 -14.44 0.59
N GLN A 306 13.58 -13.47 1.36
CA GLN A 306 14.13 -12.13 1.35
C GLN A 306 15.61 -12.12 1.75
N LEU A 307 15.98 -12.84 2.82
CA LEU A 307 17.37 -12.97 3.26
C LEU A 307 18.23 -13.76 2.28
N ARG A 308 17.66 -14.77 1.60
CA ARG A 308 18.38 -15.51 0.53
C ARG A 308 18.78 -14.57 -0.60
N VAL A 309 17.84 -13.74 -1.07
CA VAL A 309 18.11 -12.79 -2.15
C VAL A 309 19.10 -11.72 -1.68
N ASP A 310 18.89 -11.14 -0.51
CA ASP A 310 19.79 -10.12 0.07
C ASP A 310 21.23 -10.63 0.15
N SER A 311 21.42 -11.82 0.72
CA SER A 311 22.74 -12.47 0.82
C SER A 311 23.37 -12.74 -0.56
N ALA A 312 22.56 -13.16 -1.54
CA ALA A 312 23.04 -13.42 -2.89
C ALA A 312 23.48 -12.14 -3.59
N LEU A 313 22.73 -11.03 -3.44
CA LEU A 313 23.11 -9.73 -4.01
C LEU A 313 24.38 -9.17 -3.38
N HIS A 314 24.55 -9.31 -2.06
CA HIS A 314 25.80 -8.94 -1.37
C HIS A 314 27.01 -9.81 -1.77
N SER A 315 26.77 -10.97 -2.35
CA SER A 315 27.81 -11.88 -2.82
C SER A 315 28.20 -11.71 -4.28
N LEU A 316 27.58 -10.73 -4.99
CA LEU A 316 27.92 -10.46 -6.38
C LEU A 316 29.39 -10.04 -6.51
N ALA A 317 30.08 -10.66 -7.49
CA ALA A 317 31.46 -10.37 -7.80
C ALA A 317 31.60 -9.91 -9.25
N PRO A 318 32.62 -9.09 -9.58
CA PRO A 318 32.88 -8.69 -10.95
C PRO A 318 33.17 -9.90 -11.86
N HIS A 319 32.60 -9.89 -13.07
CA HIS A 319 32.89 -10.85 -14.14
C HIS A 319 34.11 -10.42 -14.96
N LEU A 320 34.22 -9.11 -15.23
CA LEU A 320 35.35 -8.60 -15.98
C LEU A 320 36.55 -8.31 -15.08
N PRO A 321 37.76 -8.78 -15.42
CA PRO A 321 38.97 -8.48 -14.66
C PRO A 321 39.19 -6.97 -14.51
N GLY A 322 39.28 -6.52 -13.24
CA GLY A 322 39.53 -5.12 -12.90
C GLY A 322 38.28 -4.23 -12.87
N ALA A 323 37.08 -4.74 -13.12
CA ALA A 323 35.85 -4.05 -12.81
C ALA A 323 35.61 -4.02 -11.29
N LEU A 324 34.91 -3.00 -10.81
CA LEU A 324 34.41 -2.92 -9.43
C LEU A 324 32.88 -2.94 -9.47
N VAL A 325 32.27 -3.66 -8.54
CA VAL A 325 30.83 -3.77 -8.35
C VAL A 325 30.51 -3.41 -6.91
N GLU A 326 29.70 -2.39 -6.70
CA GLU A 326 29.32 -1.90 -5.37
C GLU A 326 27.80 -1.94 -5.25
N LEU A 327 27.30 -2.71 -4.27
CA LEU A 327 25.87 -2.78 -3.94
C LEU A 327 25.52 -1.70 -2.93
N THR A 328 24.42 -1.00 -3.18
CA THR A 328 23.80 -0.02 -2.27
C THR A 328 22.35 -0.39 -2.01
N GLY A 329 21.70 0.26 -1.03
CA GLY A 329 20.31 -0.05 -0.68
C GLY A 329 20.20 -1.25 0.26
N GLY A 330 19.08 -1.99 0.18
CA GLY A 330 18.83 -3.12 1.06
C GLY A 330 17.35 -3.39 1.32
N ILE A 331 17.07 -4.17 2.35
CA ILE A 331 15.72 -4.48 2.80
C ILE A 331 15.07 -3.23 3.40
N ASN A 332 13.97 -2.79 2.77
CA ASN A 332 13.13 -1.71 3.30
C ASN A 332 12.05 -2.28 4.22
N ARG A 333 11.21 -3.19 3.74
CA ARG A 333 10.10 -3.79 4.49
C ARG A 333 10.28 -5.31 4.58
N PRO A 334 10.24 -5.93 5.79
CA PRO A 334 10.15 -7.38 5.90
C PRO A 334 8.81 -7.87 5.35
N PRO A 335 8.65 -9.16 4.98
CA PRO A 335 7.35 -9.71 4.62
C PRO A 335 6.36 -9.70 5.80
N MET A 336 5.10 -9.36 5.54
CA MET A 336 4.00 -9.69 6.43
C MET A 336 3.50 -11.08 6.05
N GLU A 337 3.98 -12.10 6.77
CA GLU A 337 3.61 -13.49 6.50
C GLU A 337 2.21 -13.81 7.05
N GLU A 338 1.47 -14.71 6.42
CA GLU A 338 0.09 -15.10 6.80
C GLU A 338 -0.04 -15.49 8.27
N ARG A 339 0.99 -16.12 8.85
CA ARG A 339 1.00 -16.48 10.29
C ARG A 339 0.83 -15.27 11.22
N SER A 340 1.27 -14.09 10.79
CA SER A 340 1.16 -12.84 11.55
C SER A 340 -0.26 -12.32 11.62
N SER A 341 -1.06 -12.57 10.58
CA SER A 341 -2.43 -12.05 10.47
C SER A 341 -3.49 -13.06 10.91
N ARG A 342 -3.19 -14.35 10.89
CA ARG A 342 -4.17 -15.42 11.09
C ARG A 342 -5.08 -15.20 12.30
N PRO A 343 -4.60 -14.91 13.52
CA PRO A 343 -5.49 -14.72 14.67
C PRO A 343 -6.46 -13.53 14.49
N LEU A 344 -6.02 -12.48 13.79
CA LEU A 344 -6.83 -11.31 13.52
C LEU A 344 -7.83 -11.53 12.38
N ILE A 345 -7.49 -12.35 11.39
CA ILE A 345 -8.42 -12.80 10.34
C ILE A 345 -9.54 -13.66 10.96
N GLU A 346 -9.19 -14.62 11.84
CA GLU A 346 -10.16 -15.46 12.55
C GLU A 346 -11.08 -14.61 13.45
N LEU A 347 -10.54 -13.61 14.14
CA LEU A 347 -11.34 -12.64 14.90
C LEU A 347 -12.27 -11.84 13.98
N ALA A 348 -11.78 -11.34 12.86
CA ALA A 348 -12.59 -10.58 11.90
C ALA A 348 -13.74 -11.41 11.32
N GLN A 349 -13.49 -12.69 11.00
CA GLN A 349 -14.52 -13.64 10.54
C GLN A 349 -15.58 -13.86 11.62
N HIS A 350 -15.16 -14.12 12.86
CA HIS A 350 -16.09 -14.29 13.97
C HIS A 350 -16.97 -13.04 14.22
N ILE A 351 -16.38 -11.84 14.17
CA ILE A 351 -17.13 -10.58 14.31
C ILE A 351 -18.09 -10.40 13.15
N ALA A 352 -17.65 -10.65 11.89
CA ALA A 352 -18.49 -10.54 10.72
C ALA A 352 -19.71 -11.47 10.80
N ASP A 353 -19.49 -12.74 11.15
CA ASP A 353 -20.54 -13.74 11.29
C ASP A 353 -21.54 -13.34 12.40
N SER A 354 -21.04 -12.92 13.56
CA SER A 354 -21.89 -12.56 14.70
C SER A 354 -22.75 -11.32 14.45
N GLN A 355 -22.28 -10.40 13.61
CA GLN A 355 -22.98 -9.15 13.29
C GLN A 355 -23.71 -9.18 11.94
N GLY A 356 -23.64 -10.30 11.19
CA GLY A 356 -24.28 -10.44 9.89
C GLY A 356 -23.69 -9.51 8.83
N LEU A 357 -22.37 -9.24 8.91
CA LEU A 357 -21.61 -8.46 7.95
C LEU A 357 -21.24 -9.34 6.73
N PRO A 358 -20.75 -8.74 5.63
CA PRO A 358 -20.20 -9.51 4.53
C PRO A 358 -19.10 -10.46 4.98
N GLU A 359 -18.99 -11.62 4.32
CA GLU A 359 -17.96 -12.63 4.59
C GLU A 359 -16.55 -12.04 4.50
N VAL A 360 -15.73 -12.33 5.50
CA VAL A 360 -14.32 -11.93 5.51
C VAL A 360 -13.46 -13.04 4.93
N ARG A 361 -12.81 -12.77 3.81
CA ARG A 361 -11.85 -13.69 3.17
C ARG A 361 -10.43 -13.12 3.22
N PRO A 362 -9.41 -13.94 3.48
CA PRO A 362 -8.01 -13.50 3.41
C PRO A 362 -7.48 -13.53 1.98
N ILE A 363 -6.64 -12.54 1.63
CA ILE A 363 -5.85 -12.54 0.39
C ILE A 363 -4.38 -12.24 0.67
N SER A 364 -3.51 -12.68 -0.26
CA SER A 364 -2.10 -12.32 -0.29
C SER A 364 -1.84 -11.35 -1.44
N VAL A 365 -1.09 -10.26 -1.18
CA VAL A 365 -0.82 -9.22 -2.17
C VAL A 365 0.68 -8.97 -2.35
N GLY A 366 1.05 -8.43 -3.52
CA GLY A 366 2.46 -8.15 -3.87
C GLY A 366 2.99 -6.84 -3.35
N GLY A 367 2.11 -5.87 -3.05
CA GLY A 367 2.49 -4.56 -2.52
C GLY A 367 2.80 -4.61 -1.02
N GLY A 368 3.81 -3.86 -0.59
CA GLY A 368 4.08 -3.65 0.84
C GLY A 368 3.19 -2.55 1.42
N SER A 369 3.16 -2.43 2.74
CA SER A 369 2.56 -1.33 3.51
C SER A 369 3.29 -1.18 4.85
N ASP A 370 2.86 -0.25 5.67
CA ASP A 370 3.38 -0.10 7.04
C ASP A 370 3.05 -1.29 7.95
N GLY A 371 2.07 -2.11 7.59
CA GLY A 371 1.81 -3.39 8.24
C GLY A 371 2.99 -4.38 8.19
N ASN A 372 3.84 -4.24 7.19
CA ASN A 372 5.06 -5.03 7.10
C ASN A 372 6.03 -4.74 8.26
N PHE A 373 6.11 -3.50 8.74
CA PHE A 373 6.98 -3.14 9.86
C PHE A 373 6.48 -3.74 11.18
N THR A 374 5.18 -3.67 11.45
CA THR A 374 4.60 -4.22 12.67
C THR A 374 4.67 -5.74 12.71
N ALA A 375 4.38 -6.40 11.59
CA ALA A 375 4.58 -7.85 11.44
C ALA A 375 6.05 -8.24 11.58
N GLY A 376 6.96 -7.42 11.05
CA GLY A 376 8.41 -7.67 11.11
C GLY A 376 9.00 -7.63 12.51
N ILE A 377 8.41 -6.90 13.43
CA ILE A 377 8.79 -6.89 14.86
C ILE A 377 7.97 -7.90 15.70
N GLY A 378 7.18 -8.77 15.05
CA GLY A 378 6.46 -9.87 15.68
C GLY A 378 5.09 -9.52 16.26
N VAL A 379 4.53 -8.35 15.94
CA VAL A 379 3.18 -7.97 16.34
C VAL A 379 2.16 -8.61 15.39
N PRO A 380 1.14 -9.33 15.90
CA PRO A 380 0.02 -9.78 15.08
C PRO A 380 -0.58 -8.62 14.29
N THR A 381 -0.63 -8.74 12.97
CA THR A 381 -0.98 -7.63 12.08
C THR A 381 -1.97 -8.08 11.02
N VAL A 382 -3.06 -7.34 10.82
CA VAL A 382 -3.97 -7.49 9.69
C VAL A 382 -4.06 -6.18 8.93
N ASP A 383 -4.16 -6.28 7.61
CA ASP A 383 -4.22 -5.13 6.73
C ASP A 383 -5.44 -5.20 5.78
N GLY A 384 -5.72 -4.12 5.06
CA GLY A 384 -6.89 -4.05 4.19
C GLY A 384 -8.20 -3.74 4.91
N LEU A 385 -8.14 -3.10 6.11
CA LEU A 385 -9.32 -2.69 6.86
C LEU A 385 -9.96 -1.39 6.35
N GLY A 386 -9.32 -0.72 5.41
CA GLY A 386 -9.80 0.53 4.82
C GLY A 386 -10.97 0.35 3.86
N THR A 387 -11.04 1.25 2.89
CA THR A 387 -12.09 1.25 1.86
C THR A 387 -12.07 -0.02 1.00
N VAL A 388 -13.19 -0.32 0.39
CA VAL A 388 -13.28 -1.26 -0.73
C VAL A 388 -13.54 -0.43 -1.97
N GLY A 389 -12.72 -0.61 -2.97
CA GLY A 389 -12.74 0.20 -4.18
C GLY A 389 -11.72 -0.31 -5.18
N GLY A 390 -10.93 0.60 -5.71
CA GLY A 390 -9.86 0.25 -6.63
C GLY A 390 -9.26 1.47 -7.30
N GLY A 391 -8.33 1.22 -8.24
CA GLY A 391 -7.67 2.27 -8.98
C GLY A 391 -6.61 3.03 -8.17
N SER A 392 -6.12 2.49 -7.06
CA SER A 392 -4.98 3.09 -6.33
C SER A 392 -3.87 3.42 -7.32
N HIS A 393 -3.36 4.66 -7.30
CA HIS A 393 -2.36 5.20 -8.24
C HIS A 393 -2.81 5.31 -9.71
N ALA A 394 -4.12 5.17 -10.01
CA ALA A 394 -4.66 5.29 -11.36
C ALA A 394 -5.80 6.33 -11.43
N ASP A 395 -6.05 6.89 -12.62
CA ASP A 395 -7.01 7.99 -12.85
C ASP A 395 -8.47 7.63 -12.48
N ASP A 396 -8.75 6.36 -12.24
CA ASP A 396 -10.05 5.82 -11.84
C ASP A 396 -10.11 5.43 -10.36
N GLU A 397 -9.23 5.99 -9.53
CA GLU A 397 -9.22 5.75 -8.08
C GLU A 397 -10.59 6.06 -7.47
N HIS A 398 -11.13 5.07 -6.74
CA HIS A 398 -12.46 5.17 -6.17
C HIS A 398 -12.67 4.28 -4.94
N ALA A 399 -13.66 4.66 -4.11
CA ALA A 399 -14.16 3.87 -3.00
C ALA A 399 -15.68 3.64 -3.13
N LEU A 400 -16.18 2.53 -2.61
CA LEU A 400 -17.59 2.14 -2.65
C LEU A 400 -18.30 2.54 -1.35
N VAL A 401 -19.37 3.34 -1.47
CA VAL A 401 -20.17 3.83 -0.34
C VAL A 401 -20.73 2.70 0.51
N ASP A 402 -21.22 1.64 -0.15
CA ASP A 402 -21.89 0.51 0.50
C ASP A 402 -20.97 -0.27 1.46
N TRP A 403 -19.66 -0.13 1.29
CA TRP A 403 -18.67 -0.79 2.16
C TRP A 403 -18.25 0.04 3.37
N ILE A 404 -18.54 1.36 3.41
CA ILE A 404 -18.15 2.22 4.53
C ILE A 404 -18.73 1.72 5.86
N GLY A 405 -20.03 1.44 5.86
CA GLY A 405 -20.74 0.95 7.04
C GLY A 405 -20.22 -0.40 7.55
N PRO A 406 -20.22 -1.43 6.70
CA PRO A 406 -19.69 -2.74 7.05
C PRO A 406 -18.24 -2.70 7.56
N ARG A 407 -17.35 -1.95 6.91
CA ARG A 407 -15.95 -1.80 7.33
C ARG A 407 -15.80 -1.12 8.67
N THR A 408 -16.54 -0.03 8.89
CA THR A 408 -16.52 0.68 10.18
C THR A 408 -17.06 -0.21 11.31
N THR A 409 -18.10 -1.01 11.02
CA THR A 409 -18.71 -1.91 12.00
C THR A 409 -17.78 -3.08 12.34
N LEU A 410 -17.17 -3.72 11.33
CA LEU A 410 -16.18 -4.77 11.51
C LEU A 410 -15.01 -4.29 12.36
N THR A 411 -14.44 -3.14 12.00
CA THR A 411 -13.30 -2.55 12.71
C THR A 411 -13.65 -2.21 14.14
N ALA A 412 -14.86 -1.65 14.39
CA ALA A 412 -15.31 -1.33 15.75
C ALA A 412 -15.46 -2.60 16.60
N GLY A 413 -16.03 -3.67 16.03
CA GLY A 413 -16.17 -4.96 16.73
C GLY A 413 -14.81 -5.59 17.06
N MET A 414 -13.87 -5.59 16.10
CA MET A 414 -12.50 -6.07 16.36
C MET A 414 -11.80 -5.23 17.43
N LEU A 415 -11.86 -3.90 17.32
CA LEU A 415 -11.23 -3.00 18.29
C LEU A 415 -11.81 -3.19 19.70
N GLU A 416 -13.13 -3.27 19.82
CA GLU A 416 -13.80 -3.52 21.10
C GLU A 416 -13.29 -4.82 21.73
N HIS A 417 -13.32 -5.93 21.00
CA HIS A 417 -12.86 -7.23 21.48
C HIS A 417 -11.39 -7.18 21.93
N LEU A 418 -10.52 -6.60 21.11
CA LEU A 418 -9.09 -6.50 21.42
C LEU A 418 -8.79 -5.64 22.65
N LEU A 419 -9.57 -4.58 22.91
CA LEU A 419 -9.39 -3.73 24.08
C LEU A 419 -9.92 -4.37 25.36
N THR A 420 -10.98 -5.18 25.29
CA THR A 420 -11.65 -5.79 26.45
C THR A 420 -11.14 -7.19 26.77
N GLU A 421 -11.05 -8.04 25.78
CA GLU A 421 -10.74 -9.47 25.91
C GLU A 421 -9.31 -9.82 25.48
N GLY A 422 -8.71 -9.00 24.63
CA GLY A 422 -7.40 -9.25 24.03
C GLY A 422 -7.47 -10.09 22.76
N LEU A 423 -6.30 -10.50 22.25
CA LEU A 423 -6.23 -11.38 21.09
C LEU A 423 -6.50 -12.82 21.53
N PRO A 424 -7.38 -13.57 20.85
CA PRO A 424 -7.56 -15.00 21.11
C PRO A 424 -6.24 -15.77 21.01
N SER A 425 -6.00 -16.68 21.97
CA SER A 425 -4.76 -17.49 22.06
C SER A 425 -4.75 -18.63 21.04
#